data_351d658b22fcf8eb570b55e7c82454bf
#
_entry.id   351d658b22fcf8eb570b55e7c82454bf
#
_cell.length_a   1.000
_cell.length_b   1.000
_cell.length_c   1.000
_cell.angle_alpha   90.00
_cell.angle_beta   90.00
_cell.angle_gamma   90.00
#
_symmetry.space_group_name_H-M   'P 1'
#
loop_
_entity.id
_entity.type
_entity.pdbx_description
1 polymer ?
#
loop_
_entity_poly.entity_id
_entity_poly.type
_entity_poly.pdbx_seq_one_letter_code
_entity_poly.pdbx_strand_id
1 'polypeptide(L)'
;MRGISWDHPRGFGPLPPTAAQFAATHPDVQIVWEKRSLHDFGAYPVDELARKYDLVVLDHPWVGFMSETHCYLPMDELLPRAVLEDLAAHSVGPSHRSYEWDGHQWALAIDAATPVASYRPDLLARLGMHVPTTWQQVLELGRAARAAGMRIGMPLGPVDAISVFLTLADNIGGQPFATTGRVVSNDVARSVMDAMRRLAELCDPLDYTLTPITLMDRMSTTDQIVYCPLAYGYNNYSRAGFRPKLCLYADMPSLGNDGPKGSHIGGTGIAISTKCQWPQVAAEYCAWVCGGECQRTIYFDHGGQPGHSQAWDDPRVNQLSHDFFRNTRQTIERAYLRPRYNGYIRVQYEGGAMIQKCLRDNGDVDQLVRDLNDLYQQSLGGNK
;
A
#
# COMPACT_ATOMS: atom_id res chain seq x y z
N MET A 1 9.41 23.72 -11.06
CA MET A 1 9.32 22.89 -9.84
C MET A 1 10.00 21.54 -10.07
N ARG A 2 10.57 20.95 -9.03
CA ARG A 2 11.15 19.59 -9.04
C ARG A 2 10.32 18.66 -8.16
N GLY A 3 9.99 17.49 -8.69
CA GLY A 3 9.27 16.47 -7.95
C GLY A 3 10.06 15.16 -7.85
N ILE A 4 9.79 14.35 -6.82
CA ILE A 4 10.38 13.03 -6.62
C ILE A 4 9.31 11.96 -6.35
N SER A 5 9.44 10.80 -6.99
CA SER A 5 8.59 9.63 -6.78
C SER A 5 9.44 8.36 -6.78
N TRP A 6 8.83 7.19 -6.62
CA TRP A 6 9.50 5.89 -6.62
C TRP A 6 9.55 5.26 -8.01
N ASP A 7 10.65 4.53 -8.26
CA ASP A 7 10.96 3.94 -9.57
C ASP A 7 10.12 2.68 -9.85
N HIS A 8 8.88 2.89 -10.24
CA HIS A 8 7.99 1.86 -10.78
C HIS A 8 6.98 2.52 -11.72
N PRO A 9 6.52 1.86 -12.80
CA PRO A 9 5.48 2.40 -13.69
C PRO A 9 4.24 2.91 -12.96
N ARG A 10 3.81 2.27 -11.87
CA ARG A 10 2.68 2.73 -11.05
C ARG A 10 2.96 4.07 -10.36
N GLY A 11 4.16 4.30 -9.87
CA GLY A 11 4.48 5.49 -9.08
C GLY A 11 5.04 6.65 -9.90
N PHE A 12 5.96 6.35 -10.83
CA PHE A 12 6.61 7.37 -11.65
C PHE A 12 5.93 7.57 -13.02
N GLY A 13 5.41 6.48 -13.61
CA GLY A 13 4.89 6.49 -14.98
C GLY A 13 3.90 7.63 -15.30
N PRO A 14 2.88 7.90 -14.46
CA PRO A 14 1.89 8.94 -14.75
C PRO A 14 2.40 10.37 -14.56
N LEU A 15 3.47 10.60 -13.78
CA LEU A 15 3.86 11.92 -13.34
C LEU A 15 4.43 12.81 -14.45
N PRO A 16 5.37 12.37 -15.31
CA PRO A 16 5.82 13.19 -16.41
C PRO A 16 4.71 13.56 -17.42
N PRO A 17 3.80 12.63 -17.84
CA PRO A 17 2.68 12.98 -18.71
C PRO A 17 1.69 13.96 -18.08
N THR A 18 1.37 13.81 -16.79
CA THR A 18 0.49 14.76 -16.08
C THR A 18 1.14 16.14 -15.97
N ALA A 19 2.44 16.22 -15.70
CA ALA A 19 3.18 17.48 -15.69
C ALA A 19 3.16 18.17 -17.06
N ALA A 20 3.35 17.41 -18.13
CA ALA A 20 3.28 17.93 -19.51
C ALA A 20 1.86 18.43 -19.86
N GLN A 21 0.81 17.70 -19.47
CA GLN A 21 -0.57 18.13 -19.71
C GLN A 21 -0.94 19.38 -18.90
N PHE A 22 -0.48 19.48 -17.66
CA PHE A 22 -0.70 20.67 -16.83
C PHE A 22 -0.01 21.91 -17.44
N ALA A 23 1.22 21.75 -17.93
CA ALA A 23 1.96 22.82 -18.61
C ALA A 23 1.26 23.34 -19.89
N ALA A 24 0.44 22.52 -20.56
CA ALA A 24 -0.31 22.95 -21.74
C ALA A 24 -1.33 24.06 -21.43
N THR A 25 -1.85 24.12 -20.21
CA THR A 25 -2.75 25.16 -19.72
C THR A 25 -2.07 26.20 -18.81
N HIS A 26 -0.83 25.91 -18.41
CA HIS A 26 0.00 26.77 -17.55
C HIS A 26 1.39 26.93 -18.18
N PRO A 27 1.55 27.70 -19.27
CA PRO A 27 2.77 27.71 -20.11
C PRO A 27 4.04 28.18 -19.37
N ASP A 28 3.88 28.91 -18.27
CA ASP A 28 5.01 29.38 -17.45
C ASP A 28 5.40 28.34 -16.36
N VAL A 29 4.71 27.20 -16.31
CA VAL A 29 4.94 26.15 -15.30
C VAL A 29 5.69 24.98 -15.91
N GLN A 30 6.84 24.66 -15.34
CA GLN A 30 7.59 23.43 -15.62
C GLN A 30 7.71 22.58 -14.36
N ILE A 31 7.30 21.32 -14.45
CA ILE A 31 7.47 20.33 -13.37
C ILE A 31 8.33 19.18 -13.91
N VAL A 32 9.50 18.98 -13.30
CA VAL A 32 10.43 17.90 -13.66
C VAL A 32 10.40 16.85 -12.57
N TRP A 33 10.08 15.63 -12.94
CA TRP A 33 9.99 14.49 -12.01
C TRP A 33 11.26 13.65 -12.03
N GLU A 34 11.77 13.33 -10.84
CA GLU A 34 12.87 12.42 -10.60
C GLU A 34 12.34 11.16 -9.89
N LYS A 35 13.13 10.10 -9.86
CA LYS A 35 12.75 8.83 -9.27
C LYS A 35 13.82 8.30 -8.32
N ARG A 36 13.39 7.60 -7.27
CA ARG A 36 14.22 6.92 -6.27
C ARG A 36 13.83 5.45 -6.17
N SER A 37 14.72 4.62 -5.61
CA SER A 37 14.41 3.20 -5.40
C SER A 37 13.18 3.02 -4.48
N LEU A 38 12.51 1.85 -4.57
CA LEU A 38 11.42 1.52 -3.65
C LEU A 38 11.91 1.44 -2.19
N HIS A 39 13.14 0.98 -1.97
CA HIS A 39 13.76 0.96 -0.65
C HIS A 39 13.86 2.38 -0.07
N ASP A 40 14.41 3.32 -0.84
CA ASP A 40 14.53 4.72 -0.42
C ASP A 40 13.16 5.39 -0.26
N PHE A 41 12.15 4.96 -1.02
CA PHE A 41 10.79 5.47 -0.86
C PHE A 41 10.24 5.22 0.55
N GLY A 42 10.45 4.02 1.11
CA GLY A 42 9.97 3.66 2.44
C GLY A 42 10.82 4.20 3.59
N ALA A 43 12.15 4.18 3.43
CA ALA A 43 13.11 4.37 4.53
C ALA A 43 13.77 5.74 4.58
N TYR A 44 13.83 6.48 3.45
CA TYR A 44 14.56 7.74 3.39
C TYR A 44 13.82 8.88 4.12
N PRO A 45 14.51 9.67 4.98
CA PRO A 45 13.91 10.74 5.73
C PRO A 45 13.20 11.77 4.83
N VAL A 46 11.93 12.04 5.11
CA VAL A 46 11.11 12.92 4.25
C VAL A 46 11.50 14.40 4.36
N ASP A 47 12.11 14.82 5.46
CA ASP A 47 12.66 16.18 5.61
C ASP A 47 13.86 16.42 4.68
N GLU A 48 14.71 15.43 4.46
CA GLU A 48 15.78 15.50 3.47
C GLU A 48 15.25 15.68 2.04
N LEU A 49 14.10 15.09 1.74
CA LEU A 49 13.42 15.28 0.45
C LEU A 49 12.82 16.68 0.36
N ALA A 50 12.19 17.16 1.43
CA ALA A 50 11.62 18.49 1.49
C ALA A 50 12.67 19.60 1.25
N ARG A 51 13.94 19.36 1.62
CA ARG A 51 15.04 20.28 1.35
C ARG A 51 15.46 20.34 -0.14
N LYS A 52 15.14 19.31 -0.92
CA LYS A 52 15.63 19.13 -2.29
C LYS A 52 14.56 19.30 -3.36
N TYR A 53 13.31 18.99 -3.05
CA TYR A 53 12.20 18.92 -3.98
C TYR A 53 11.04 19.81 -3.55
N ASP A 54 10.32 20.34 -4.53
CA ASP A 54 9.09 21.10 -4.31
C ASP A 54 7.90 20.16 -4.04
N LEU A 55 7.83 19.06 -4.80
CA LEU A 55 6.78 18.05 -4.76
C LEU A 55 7.35 16.70 -4.35
N VAL A 56 6.75 16.04 -3.36
CA VAL A 56 7.20 14.74 -2.89
C VAL A 56 6.05 13.76 -2.85
N VAL A 57 6.22 12.63 -3.54
CA VAL A 57 5.32 11.48 -3.37
C VAL A 57 5.83 10.65 -2.19
N LEU A 58 4.96 10.44 -1.19
CA LEU A 58 5.33 9.80 0.10
C LEU A 58 4.21 8.93 0.66
N ASP A 59 4.56 8.07 1.64
CA ASP A 59 3.61 7.21 2.36
C ASP A 59 3.03 7.94 3.57
N HIS A 60 1.77 7.67 3.89
CA HIS A 60 1.00 8.36 4.92
C HIS A 60 1.51 8.23 6.38
N PRO A 61 2.25 7.20 6.82
CA PRO A 61 2.76 7.16 8.18
C PRO A 61 3.71 8.31 8.55
N TRP A 62 4.17 9.06 7.56
CA TRP A 62 5.02 10.23 7.78
C TRP A 62 4.29 11.49 8.23
N VAL A 63 2.93 11.54 8.20
CA VAL A 63 2.19 12.79 8.49
C VAL A 63 2.39 13.31 9.91
N GLY A 64 2.58 12.44 10.91
CA GLY A 64 2.91 12.88 12.26
C GLY A 64 4.28 13.54 12.35
N PHE A 65 5.28 13.02 11.64
CA PHE A 65 6.58 13.66 11.49
C PHE A 65 6.49 15.00 10.74
N MET A 66 5.68 15.05 9.67
CA MET A 66 5.46 16.28 8.90
C MET A 66 4.81 17.37 9.77
N SER A 67 3.82 17.01 10.59
CA SER A 67 3.16 17.90 11.52
C SER A 67 4.11 18.49 12.58
N GLU A 68 5.00 17.68 13.14
CA GLU A 68 5.96 18.14 14.16
C GLU A 68 7.11 18.97 13.58
N THR A 69 7.56 18.66 12.37
CA THR A 69 8.73 19.31 11.76
C THR A 69 8.39 20.49 10.86
N HIS A 70 7.12 20.59 10.46
CA HIS A 70 6.63 21.62 9.53
C HIS A 70 7.48 21.73 8.25
N CYS A 71 8.04 20.61 7.77
CA CYS A 71 8.85 20.60 6.54
C CYS A 71 8.00 20.52 5.25
N TYR A 72 6.69 20.30 5.38
CA TYR A 72 5.70 20.36 4.30
C TYR A 72 4.59 21.35 4.64
N LEU A 73 3.92 21.84 3.60
CA LEU A 73 2.79 22.76 3.72
C LEU A 73 1.48 21.98 3.84
N PRO A 74 0.59 22.33 4.79
CA PRO A 74 -0.75 21.78 4.84
C PRO A 74 -1.54 22.16 3.59
N MET A 75 -2.20 21.18 2.96
CA MET A 75 -3.01 21.40 1.75
C MET A 75 -4.26 22.24 2.02
N ASP A 76 -4.81 22.18 3.22
CA ASP A 76 -5.96 22.96 3.66
C ASP A 76 -5.67 24.46 3.85
N GLU A 77 -4.38 24.85 3.92
CA GLU A 77 -3.96 26.25 3.88
C GLU A 77 -3.77 26.78 2.43
N LEU A 78 -3.67 25.88 1.44
CA LEU A 78 -3.40 26.22 0.05
C LEU A 78 -4.61 26.04 -0.87
N LEU A 79 -5.51 25.12 -0.56
CA LEU A 79 -6.64 24.76 -1.41
C LEU A 79 -7.96 25.22 -0.79
N PRO A 80 -8.94 25.63 -1.64
CA PRO A 80 -10.29 25.88 -1.17
C PRO A 80 -10.89 24.64 -0.49
N ARG A 81 -11.61 24.85 0.59
CA ARG A 81 -12.28 23.78 1.35
C ARG A 81 -13.14 22.87 0.47
N ALA A 82 -13.86 23.44 -0.50
CA ALA A 82 -14.69 22.67 -1.42
C ALA A 82 -13.91 21.65 -2.27
N VAL A 83 -12.62 21.95 -2.61
CA VAL A 83 -11.75 21.00 -3.33
C VAL A 83 -11.38 19.82 -2.43
N LEU A 84 -11.04 20.08 -1.17
CA LEU A 84 -10.70 19.02 -0.22
C LEU A 84 -11.91 18.17 0.13
N GLU A 85 -13.09 18.77 0.28
CA GLU A 85 -14.35 18.06 0.52
C GLU A 85 -14.72 17.16 -0.68
N ASP A 86 -14.51 17.61 -1.91
CA ASP A 86 -14.73 16.79 -3.11
C ASP A 86 -13.76 15.60 -3.16
N LEU A 87 -12.47 15.84 -2.92
CA LEU A 87 -11.46 14.76 -2.87
C LEU A 87 -11.73 13.77 -1.73
N ALA A 88 -12.21 14.23 -0.58
CA ALA A 88 -12.60 13.37 0.54
C ALA A 88 -13.84 12.53 0.20
N ALA A 89 -14.86 13.13 -0.43
CA ALA A 89 -16.09 12.43 -0.83
C ALA A 89 -15.84 11.35 -1.89
N HIS A 90 -14.81 11.55 -2.72
CA HIS A 90 -14.42 10.60 -3.77
C HIS A 90 -13.19 9.76 -3.39
N SER A 91 -12.78 9.74 -2.14
CA SER A 91 -11.69 8.89 -1.65
C SER A 91 -12.06 7.41 -1.76
N VAL A 92 -11.08 6.58 -2.09
CA VAL A 92 -11.22 5.12 -2.06
C VAL A 92 -10.75 4.62 -0.69
N GLY A 93 -11.67 4.04 0.07
CA GLY A 93 -11.40 3.65 1.44
C GLY A 93 -10.86 4.81 2.29
N PRO A 94 -9.98 4.56 3.25
CA PRO A 94 -9.41 5.61 4.11
C PRO A 94 -8.27 6.42 3.47
N SER A 95 -8.06 6.37 2.13
CA SER A 95 -6.87 6.96 1.47
C SER A 95 -6.73 8.46 1.70
N HIS A 96 -7.81 9.26 1.53
CA HIS A 96 -7.76 10.69 1.81
C HIS A 96 -7.46 10.96 3.29
N ARG A 97 -8.23 10.34 4.20
CA ARG A 97 -8.08 10.45 5.66
C ARG A 97 -6.71 9.99 6.16
N SER A 98 -6.00 9.16 5.40
CA SER A 98 -4.67 8.68 5.81
C SER A 98 -3.63 9.79 5.87
N TYR A 99 -3.83 10.89 5.13
CA TYR A 99 -2.96 12.08 5.13
C TYR A 99 -3.47 13.22 6.01
N GLU A 100 -4.55 13.00 6.75
CA GLU A 100 -5.07 13.93 7.74
C GLU A 100 -4.42 13.67 9.10
N TRP A 101 -3.82 14.66 9.71
CA TRP A 101 -3.20 14.58 11.03
C TRP A 101 -3.18 15.93 11.72
N ASP A 102 -3.47 15.95 13.03
CA ASP A 102 -3.45 17.15 13.87
C ASP A 102 -4.25 18.34 13.30
N GLY A 103 -5.43 18.02 12.73
CA GLY A 103 -6.35 18.99 12.17
C GLY A 103 -6.01 19.51 10.77
N HIS A 104 -4.94 19.01 10.15
CA HIS A 104 -4.49 19.42 8.82
C HIS A 104 -4.46 18.26 7.82
N GLN A 105 -4.62 18.58 6.54
CA GLN A 105 -4.41 17.69 5.40
C GLN A 105 -2.99 17.87 4.86
N TRP A 106 -2.07 16.94 5.16
CA TRP A 106 -0.65 17.08 4.86
C TRP A 106 -0.26 16.67 3.42
N ALA A 107 -1.07 15.87 2.77
CA ALA A 107 -0.89 15.48 1.37
C ALA A 107 -2.24 15.11 0.75
N LEU A 108 -2.32 15.07 -0.59
CA LEU A 108 -3.47 14.54 -1.31
C LEU A 108 -3.21 13.10 -1.75
N ALA A 109 -4.16 12.20 -1.55
CA ALA A 109 -4.05 10.82 -1.99
C ALA A 109 -4.03 10.73 -3.52
N ILE A 110 -2.86 10.52 -4.10
CA ILE A 110 -2.68 10.37 -5.55
C ILE A 110 -2.83 8.93 -6.01
N ASP A 111 -2.61 7.98 -5.10
CA ASP A 111 -2.60 6.54 -5.36
C ASP A 111 -3.20 5.81 -4.15
N ALA A 112 -3.95 4.73 -4.38
CA ALA A 112 -4.55 3.93 -3.31
C ALA A 112 -4.24 2.45 -3.48
N ALA A 113 -3.85 1.78 -2.40
CA ALA A 113 -3.54 0.35 -2.37
C ALA A 113 -3.74 -0.29 -1.01
N THR A 114 -4.01 -1.58 -1.01
CA THR A 114 -3.92 -2.45 0.16
C THR A 114 -3.32 -3.80 -0.25
N PRO A 115 -2.83 -4.63 0.67
CA PRO A 115 -2.68 -6.06 0.42
C PRO A 115 -3.99 -6.69 0.00
N VAL A 116 -3.97 -7.34 -1.15
CA VAL A 116 -5.10 -8.05 -1.78
C VAL A 116 -4.62 -9.40 -2.28
N ALA A 117 -5.54 -10.27 -2.65
CA ALA A 117 -5.19 -11.52 -3.31
C ALA A 117 -4.79 -11.27 -4.78
N SER A 118 -3.78 -12.01 -5.24
CA SER A 118 -3.40 -12.06 -6.65
C SER A 118 -3.23 -13.51 -7.12
N TYR A 119 -3.54 -13.77 -8.39
CA TYR A 119 -3.55 -15.14 -8.91
C TYR A 119 -3.26 -15.20 -10.39
N ARG A 120 -2.80 -16.38 -10.83
CA ARG A 120 -2.63 -16.77 -12.22
C ARG A 120 -3.88 -17.54 -12.67
N PRO A 121 -4.77 -16.95 -13.48
CA PRO A 121 -6.02 -17.57 -13.87
C PRO A 121 -5.82 -18.89 -14.66
N ASP A 122 -4.78 -18.96 -15.49
CA ASP A 122 -4.42 -20.16 -16.25
C ASP A 122 -3.94 -21.31 -15.35
N LEU A 123 -3.18 -21.01 -14.29
CA LEU A 123 -2.71 -22.03 -13.35
C LEU A 123 -3.81 -22.51 -12.41
N LEU A 124 -4.70 -21.61 -11.96
CA LEU A 124 -5.89 -22.01 -11.21
C LEU A 124 -6.79 -22.94 -12.03
N ALA A 125 -7.02 -22.61 -13.30
CA ALA A 125 -7.80 -23.46 -14.20
C ALA A 125 -7.16 -24.85 -14.38
N ARG A 126 -5.82 -24.94 -14.49
CA ARG A 126 -5.09 -26.22 -14.54
C ARG A 126 -5.28 -27.07 -13.29
N LEU A 127 -5.43 -26.45 -12.12
CA LEU A 127 -5.68 -27.13 -10.85
C LEU A 127 -7.18 -27.46 -10.65
N GLY A 128 -8.08 -26.93 -11.48
CA GLY A 128 -9.53 -27.03 -11.25
C GLY A 128 -9.99 -26.33 -9.97
N MET A 129 -9.24 -25.31 -9.52
CA MET A 129 -9.50 -24.59 -8.27
C MET A 129 -10.07 -23.20 -8.53
N HIS A 130 -10.79 -22.67 -7.55
CA HIS A 130 -11.31 -21.31 -7.57
C HIS A 130 -10.44 -20.37 -6.73
N VAL A 131 -10.64 -19.06 -6.90
CA VAL A 131 -9.97 -18.05 -6.08
C VAL A 131 -10.45 -18.20 -4.64
N PRO A 132 -9.53 -18.39 -3.66
CA PRO A 132 -9.88 -18.48 -2.25
C PRO A 132 -10.53 -17.21 -1.71
N THR A 133 -11.58 -17.36 -0.91
CA THR A 133 -12.24 -16.29 -0.16
C THR A 133 -12.03 -16.43 1.35
N THR A 134 -11.53 -17.58 1.81
CA THR A 134 -11.21 -17.85 3.22
C THR A 134 -9.78 -18.35 3.34
N TRP A 135 -9.19 -18.14 4.54
CA TRP A 135 -7.84 -18.61 4.85
C TRP A 135 -7.71 -20.14 4.76
N GLN A 136 -8.76 -20.86 5.11
CA GLN A 136 -8.79 -22.31 4.95
C GLN A 136 -8.65 -22.74 3.49
N GLN A 137 -9.36 -22.07 2.57
CA GLN A 137 -9.25 -22.34 1.13
C GLN A 137 -7.86 -21.98 0.57
N VAL A 138 -7.19 -20.94 1.13
CA VAL A 138 -5.79 -20.64 0.77
C VAL A 138 -4.87 -21.82 1.10
N LEU A 139 -5.00 -22.41 2.28
CA LEU A 139 -4.20 -23.56 2.68
C LEU A 139 -4.50 -24.80 1.82
N GLU A 140 -5.74 -25.00 1.43
CA GLU A 140 -6.17 -26.09 0.52
C GLU A 140 -5.55 -25.90 -0.88
N LEU A 141 -5.64 -24.68 -1.43
CA LEU A 141 -5.01 -24.35 -2.70
C LEU A 141 -3.49 -24.53 -2.64
N GLY A 142 -2.85 -24.12 -1.54
CA GLY A 142 -1.39 -24.29 -1.37
C GLY A 142 -0.96 -25.76 -1.40
N ARG A 143 -1.75 -26.66 -0.77
CA ARG A 143 -1.47 -28.10 -0.82
C ARG A 143 -1.70 -28.69 -2.22
N ALA A 144 -2.78 -28.30 -2.88
CA ALA A 144 -3.06 -28.72 -4.25
C ALA A 144 -1.99 -28.24 -5.24
N ALA A 145 -1.55 -26.98 -5.12
CA ALA A 145 -0.47 -26.42 -5.93
C ALA A 145 0.83 -27.22 -5.74
N ARG A 146 1.21 -27.50 -4.47
CA ARG A 146 2.42 -28.30 -4.17
C ARG A 146 2.35 -29.70 -4.75
N ALA A 147 1.22 -30.36 -4.67
CA ALA A 147 1.03 -31.69 -5.27
C ALA A 147 1.17 -31.68 -6.82
N ALA A 148 0.92 -30.54 -7.45
CA ALA A 148 1.07 -30.32 -8.90
C ALA A 148 2.44 -29.72 -9.30
N GLY A 149 3.42 -29.66 -8.38
CA GLY A 149 4.75 -29.09 -8.63
C GLY A 149 4.79 -27.56 -8.73
N MET A 150 3.72 -26.90 -8.25
CA MET A 150 3.61 -25.44 -8.13
C MET A 150 3.57 -25.04 -6.65
N ARG A 151 3.41 -23.75 -6.36
CA ARG A 151 3.26 -23.25 -4.98
C ARG A 151 2.37 -22.01 -4.91
N ILE A 152 1.96 -21.66 -3.72
CA ILE A 152 1.56 -20.29 -3.39
C ILE A 152 2.80 -19.49 -2.98
N GLY A 153 2.70 -18.17 -2.97
CA GLY A 153 3.77 -17.29 -2.52
C GLY A 153 3.20 -16.13 -1.71
N MET A 154 3.99 -15.57 -0.82
CA MET A 154 3.65 -14.37 -0.05
C MET A 154 4.92 -13.59 0.25
N PRO A 155 4.97 -12.26 0.01
CA PRO A 155 6.11 -11.48 0.46
C PRO A 155 6.13 -11.46 1.99
N LEU A 156 7.25 -11.84 2.56
CA LEU A 156 7.48 -11.96 4.01
C LEU A 156 8.72 -11.17 4.45
N GLY A 157 9.15 -10.18 3.65
CA GLY A 157 10.13 -9.18 4.08
C GLY A 157 9.63 -8.44 5.33
N PRO A 158 10.50 -7.74 6.10
CA PRO A 158 10.10 -7.13 7.37
C PRO A 158 8.83 -6.26 7.27
N VAL A 159 8.79 -5.32 6.32
CA VAL A 159 7.64 -4.42 6.12
C VAL A 159 6.38 -5.18 5.68
N ASP A 160 6.54 -6.22 4.87
CA ASP A 160 5.42 -7.04 4.43
C ASP A 160 4.93 -7.96 5.56
N ALA A 161 5.83 -8.51 6.38
CA ALA A 161 5.48 -9.37 7.51
C ALA A 161 4.60 -8.63 8.54
N ILE A 162 4.95 -7.39 8.91
CA ILE A 162 4.10 -6.60 9.82
C ILE A 162 2.78 -6.18 9.15
N SER A 163 2.80 -5.89 7.85
CA SER A 163 1.59 -5.57 7.10
C SER A 163 0.60 -6.73 7.10
N VAL A 164 1.08 -7.96 6.84
CA VAL A 164 0.27 -9.18 6.92
C VAL A 164 -0.21 -9.43 8.33
N PHE A 165 0.67 -9.31 9.34
CA PHE A 165 0.33 -9.50 10.75
C PHE A 165 -0.79 -8.56 11.20
N LEU A 166 -0.68 -7.27 10.93
CA LEU A 166 -1.68 -6.26 11.30
C LEU A 166 -2.99 -6.45 10.51
N THR A 167 -2.90 -6.79 9.22
CA THR A 167 -4.07 -7.14 8.40
C THR A 167 -4.86 -8.29 9.00
N LEU A 168 -4.20 -9.40 9.30
CA LEU A 168 -4.88 -10.57 9.88
C LEU A 168 -5.37 -10.30 11.29
N ALA A 169 -4.64 -9.52 12.09
CA ALA A 169 -5.06 -9.13 13.43
C ALA A 169 -6.36 -8.30 13.41
N ASP A 170 -6.45 -7.30 12.53
CA ASP A 170 -7.68 -6.52 12.39
C ASP A 170 -8.82 -7.35 11.77
N ASN A 171 -8.51 -8.23 10.83
CA ASN A 171 -9.49 -9.12 10.19
C ASN A 171 -10.23 -10.02 11.18
N ILE A 172 -9.56 -10.50 12.24
CA ILE A 172 -10.17 -11.28 13.32
C ILE A 172 -10.73 -10.44 14.47
N GLY A 173 -10.78 -9.10 14.31
CA GLY A 173 -11.33 -8.19 15.31
C GLY A 173 -10.36 -7.78 16.43
N GLY A 174 -9.05 -8.00 16.24
CA GLY A 174 -8.03 -7.72 17.25
C GLY A 174 -7.66 -6.25 17.45
N GLN A 175 -8.17 -5.36 16.62
CA GLN A 175 -8.00 -3.89 16.72
C GLN A 175 -6.56 -3.45 17.08
N PRO A 176 -5.58 -3.61 16.17
CA PRO A 176 -4.20 -3.25 16.47
C PRO A 176 -4.05 -1.78 16.89
N PHE A 177 -3.20 -1.52 17.89
CA PHE A 177 -2.94 -0.19 18.44
C PHE A 177 -4.15 0.54 19.06
N ALA A 178 -5.26 -0.14 19.32
CA ALA A 178 -6.43 0.48 19.94
C ALA A 178 -6.18 0.89 21.41
N THR A 179 -5.19 0.29 22.06
CA THR A 179 -4.77 0.63 23.42
C THR A 179 -3.35 1.15 23.42
N THR A 180 -3.12 2.34 24.00
CA THR A 180 -1.78 2.92 24.13
C THR A 180 -0.81 1.94 24.79
N GLY A 181 0.36 1.77 24.20
CA GLY A 181 1.41 0.86 24.68
C GLY A 181 1.18 -0.62 24.38
N ARG A 182 0.15 -0.96 23.60
CA ARG A 182 -0.12 -2.35 23.18
C ARG A 182 -0.42 -2.44 21.70
N VAL A 183 0.36 -3.25 20.99
CA VAL A 183 0.15 -3.49 19.55
C VAL A 183 -1.08 -4.39 19.34
N VAL A 184 -1.11 -5.55 19.96
CA VAL A 184 -2.26 -6.48 19.97
C VAL A 184 -2.27 -7.28 21.28
N SER A 185 -3.37 -8.01 21.56
CA SER A 185 -3.40 -8.98 22.66
C SER A 185 -2.61 -10.26 22.31
N ASN A 186 -2.15 -11.00 23.34
CA ASN A 186 -1.45 -12.26 23.13
C ASN A 186 -2.29 -13.30 22.36
N ASP A 187 -3.58 -13.39 22.61
CA ASP A 187 -4.46 -14.36 21.94
C ASP A 187 -4.63 -14.03 20.46
N VAL A 188 -4.77 -12.74 20.11
CA VAL A 188 -4.76 -12.29 18.72
C VAL A 188 -3.43 -12.62 18.05
N ALA A 189 -2.31 -12.29 18.70
CA ALA A 189 -0.98 -12.58 18.16
C ALA A 189 -0.76 -14.07 17.91
N ARG A 190 -1.14 -14.94 18.87
CA ARG A 190 -1.04 -16.40 18.71
C ARG A 190 -1.87 -16.90 17.53
N SER A 191 -3.12 -16.45 17.40
CA SER A 191 -4.00 -16.83 16.29
C SER A 191 -3.44 -16.41 14.94
N VAL A 192 -2.93 -15.19 14.83
CA VAL A 192 -2.35 -14.64 13.59
C VAL A 192 -1.03 -15.35 13.24
N MET A 193 -0.14 -15.53 14.21
CA MET A 193 1.14 -16.21 13.99
C MET A 193 0.95 -17.68 13.61
N ASP A 194 -0.04 -18.38 14.17
CA ASP A 194 -0.39 -19.74 13.73
C ASP A 194 -0.83 -19.75 12.27
N ALA A 195 -1.73 -18.84 11.88
CA ALA A 195 -2.18 -18.71 10.50
C ALA A 195 -1.04 -18.39 9.53
N MET A 196 -0.13 -17.48 9.91
CA MET A 196 1.05 -17.12 9.11
C MET A 196 2.05 -18.29 9.00
N ARG A 197 2.30 -19.04 10.07
CA ARG A 197 3.19 -20.22 10.06
C ARG A 197 2.67 -21.30 9.13
N ARG A 198 1.39 -21.66 9.24
CA ARG A 198 0.75 -22.66 8.36
C ARG A 198 0.80 -22.26 6.89
N LEU A 199 0.74 -20.98 6.59
CA LEU A 199 0.92 -20.48 5.23
C LEU A 199 2.38 -20.54 4.81
N ALA A 200 3.31 -20.10 5.66
CA ALA A 200 4.75 -20.09 5.38
C ALA A 200 5.31 -21.49 5.06
N GLU A 201 4.76 -22.54 5.68
CA GLU A 201 5.07 -23.95 5.35
C GLU A 201 4.76 -24.31 3.89
N LEU A 202 3.84 -23.59 3.23
CA LEU A 202 3.45 -23.78 1.83
C LEU A 202 4.18 -22.86 0.86
N CYS A 203 4.91 -21.88 1.38
CA CYS A 203 5.72 -20.92 0.63
C CYS A 203 7.17 -21.42 0.43
N ASP A 204 7.97 -20.62 -0.24
CA ASP A 204 9.40 -20.86 -0.44
C ASP A 204 10.21 -20.01 0.55
N PRO A 205 11.35 -20.50 1.09
CA PRO A 205 12.23 -19.67 1.92
C PRO A 205 12.64 -18.33 1.30
N LEU A 206 12.66 -18.25 -0.03
CA LEU A 206 12.93 -17.02 -0.75
C LEU A 206 11.86 -15.93 -0.51
N ASP A 207 10.63 -16.30 -0.17
CA ASP A 207 9.54 -15.36 0.06
C ASP A 207 9.84 -14.39 1.23
N TYR A 208 10.75 -14.77 2.15
CA TYR A 208 11.27 -13.87 3.20
C TYR A 208 12.14 -12.71 2.66
N THR A 209 12.51 -12.75 1.40
CA THR A 209 13.30 -11.68 0.73
C THR A 209 12.55 -10.98 -0.39
N LEU A 210 11.38 -11.50 -0.77
CA LEU A 210 10.57 -10.91 -1.84
C LEU A 210 9.78 -9.71 -1.35
N THR A 211 9.66 -8.72 -2.23
CA THR A 211 8.70 -7.62 -2.12
C THR A 211 7.45 -7.97 -2.95
N PRO A 212 6.33 -7.25 -2.81
CA PRO A 212 5.17 -7.41 -3.68
C PRO A 212 5.52 -7.35 -5.18
N ILE A 213 6.41 -6.43 -5.57
CA ILE A 213 6.85 -6.28 -6.97
C ILE A 213 7.61 -7.52 -7.44
N THR A 214 8.62 -7.96 -6.68
CA THR A 214 9.45 -9.10 -7.09
C THR A 214 8.69 -10.42 -7.07
N LEU A 215 7.68 -10.56 -6.19
CA LEU A 215 6.76 -11.69 -6.22
C LEU A 215 5.88 -11.67 -7.47
N MET A 216 5.27 -10.51 -7.80
CA MET A 216 4.44 -10.36 -9.00
C MET A 216 5.26 -10.56 -10.29
N ASP A 217 6.50 -10.10 -10.34
CA ASP A 217 7.40 -10.36 -11.46
C ASP A 217 7.61 -11.87 -11.65
N ARG A 218 7.83 -12.64 -10.56
CA ARG A 218 7.93 -14.11 -10.63
C ARG A 218 6.63 -14.77 -11.06
N MET A 219 5.49 -14.34 -10.50
CA MET A 219 4.19 -14.87 -10.88
C MET A 219 3.89 -14.63 -12.36
N SER A 220 4.28 -13.49 -12.91
CA SER A 220 3.98 -13.09 -14.29
C SER A 220 5.02 -13.55 -15.32
N THR A 221 6.12 -14.17 -14.90
CA THR A 221 7.18 -14.65 -15.80
C THR A 221 7.46 -16.15 -15.70
N THR A 222 6.97 -16.82 -14.65
CA THR A 222 7.13 -18.27 -14.45
C THR A 222 5.79 -18.95 -14.19
N ASP A 223 5.75 -20.28 -14.24
CA ASP A 223 4.58 -21.08 -13.89
C ASP A 223 4.70 -21.74 -12.50
N GLN A 224 5.51 -21.17 -11.63
CA GLN A 224 5.78 -21.74 -10.30
C GLN A 224 4.77 -21.29 -9.25
N ILE A 225 4.33 -20.02 -9.29
CA ILE A 225 3.49 -19.42 -8.25
C ILE A 225 2.09 -19.20 -8.83
N VAL A 226 1.11 -19.88 -8.25
CA VAL A 226 -0.30 -19.85 -8.72
C VAL A 226 -1.12 -18.75 -8.04
N TYR A 227 -0.78 -18.40 -6.78
CA TYR A 227 -1.59 -17.53 -5.93
C TYR A 227 -0.75 -16.84 -4.86
N CYS A 228 -1.11 -15.62 -4.51
CA CYS A 228 -0.62 -14.89 -3.35
C CYS A 228 -1.82 -14.36 -2.57
N PRO A 229 -1.98 -14.67 -1.28
CA PRO A 229 -3.16 -14.25 -0.51
C PRO A 229 -3.16 -12.78 -0.10
N LEU A 230 -1.98 -12.22 0.18
CA LEU A 230 -1.82 -10.86 0.69
C LEU A 230 -0.51 -10.25 0.19
N ALA A 231 -0.62 -9.36 -0.79
CA ALA A 231 0.45 -8.47 -1.22
C ALA A 231 -0.17 -7.16 -1.70
N TYR A 232 0.53 -6.04 -1.56
CA TYR A 232 0.05 -4.78 -2.14
C TYR A 232 -0.26 -4.97 -3.62
N GLY A 233 -1.50 -4.62 -4.01
CA GLY A 233 -1.97 -4.75 -5.38
C GLY A 233 -1.29 -3.75 -6.32
N TYR A 234 -0.96 -4.22 -7.53
CA TYR A 234 -0.38 -3.43 -8.62
C TYR A 234 -1.19 -3.67 -9.88
N ASN A 235 -2.11 -2.77 -10.23
CA ASN A 235 -2.98 -2.93 -11.40
C ASN A 235 -2.22 -3.17 -12.71
N ASN A 236 -0.95 -2.76 -12.77
CA ASN A 236 -0.08 -2.97 -13.93
C ASN A 236 0.01 -4.45 -14.34
N TYR A 237 0.10 -5.38 -13.37
CA TYR A 237 0.22 -6.83 -13.64
C TYR A 237 -1.08 -7.47 -14.15
N SER A 238 -2.22 -6.80 -13.99
CA SER A 238 -3.50 -7.19 -14.59
C SER A 238 -3.78 -6.53 -15.93
N ARG A 239 -2.85 -5.71 -16.46
CA ARG A 239 -2.98 -5.07 -17.76
C ARG A 239 -2.30 -5.90 -18.85
N ALA A 240 -3.01 -6.13 -19.94
CA ALA A 240 -2.46 -6.86 -21.08
C ALA A 240 -1.19 -6.19 -21.61
N GLY A 241 -0.16 -6.99 -21.88
CA GLY A 241 1.12 -6.52 -22.42
C GLY A 241 2.12 -5.95 -21.40
N PHE A 242 1.75 -5.78 -20.13
CA PHE A 242 2.70 -5.33 -19.10
C PHE A 242 3.75 -6.40 -18.76
N ARG A 243 3.33 -7.65 -18.65
CA ARG A 243 4.19 -8.82 -18.43
C ARG A 243 3.76 -9.99 -19.33
N PRO A 244 4.62 -11.01 -19.55
CA PRO A 244 4.31 -12.16 -20.38
C PRO A 244 3.07 -12.94 -19.94
N LYS A 245 2.81 -13.02 -18.63
CA LYS A 245 1.66 -13.73 -18.06
C LYS A 245 0.81 -12.75 -17.25
N LEU A 246 -0.49 -12.89 -17.40
CA LEU A 246 -1.47 -12.05 -16.70
C LEU A 246 -1.62 -12.50 -15.25
N CYS A 247 -1.54 -11.57 -14.30
CA CYS A 247 -1.93 -11.79 -12.92
C CYS A 247 -3.24 -11.02 -12.65
N LEU A 248 -4.26 -11.71 -12.18
CA LEU A 248 -5.52 -11.09 -11.77
C LEU A 248 -5.57 -10.89 -10.26
N TYR A 249 -6.50 -10.06 -9.82
CA TYR A 249 -6.64 -9.70 -8.41
C TYR A 249 -8.05 -9.97 -7.92
N ALA A 250 -8.17 -10.18 -6.62
CA ALA A 250 -9.43 -10.34 -5.91
C ALA A 250 -9.32 -9.74 -4.51
N ASP A 251 -10.45 -9.55 -3.86
CA ASP A 251 -10.49 -9.21 -2.44
C ASP A 251 -9.66 -10.21 -1.61
N MET A 252 -9.10 -9.76 -0.50
CA MET A 252 -8.31 -10.58 0.40
C MET A 252 -9.14 -11.76 0.95
N PRO A 253 -8.56 -12.96 1.10
CA PRO A 253 -9.20 -14.05 1.81
C PRO A 253 -9.32 -13.73 3.30
N SER A 254 -10.48 -14.02 3.90
CA SER A 254 -10.74 -13.76 5.30
C SER A 254 -10.20 -14.87 6.20
N LEU A 255 -9.52 -14.49 7.28
CA LEU A 255 -9.20 -15.37 8.42
C LEU A 255 -10.36 -15.36 9.43
N GLY A 256 -10.99 -14.21 9.63
CA GLY A 256 -12.19 -14.03 10.45
C GLY A 256 -13.49 -14.31 9.69
N ASN A 257 -14.63 -13.98 10.31
CA ASN A 257 -15.96 -14.30 9.78
C ASN A 257 -16.63 -13.15 9.03
N ASP A 258 -16.03 -11.93 9.07
CA ASP A 258 -16.67 -10.71 8.53
C ASP A 258 -16.30 -10.40 7.08
N GLY A 259 -15.68 -11.35 6.38
CA GLY A 259 -15.23 -11.16 5.00
C GLY A 259 -13.97 -10.29 4.87
N PRO A 260 -13.67 -9.76 3.67
CA PRO A 260 -12.46 -8.98 3.41
C PRO A 260 -12.52 -7.62 4.12
N LYS A 261 -11.79 -7.50 5.24
CA LYS A 261 -11.61 -6.26 6.01
C LYS A 261 -10.26 -6.27 6.72
N GLY A 262 -9.83 -5.10 7.17
CA GLY A 262 -8.63 -4.95 7.98
C GLY A 262 -7.34 -4.95 7.19
N SER A 263 -7.40 -5.00 5.87
CA SER A 263 -6.20 -4.91 5.05
C SER A 263 -5.47 -3.59 5.29
N HIS A 264 -4.17 -3.68 5.48
CA HIS A 264 -3.29 -2.58 5.86
C HIS A 264 -3.23 -1.51 4.75
N ILE A 265 -3.88 -0.33 4.94
CA ILE A 265 -3.90 0.71 3.91
C ILE A 265 -2.49 1.14 3.53
N GLY A 266 -2.27 1.33 2.25
CA GLY A 266 -1.08 1.89 1.64
C GLY A 266 -1.50 2.88 0.56
N GLY A 267 -0.75 2.93 -0.53
CA GLY A 267 -0.88 3.97 -1.54
C GLY A 267 0.09 5.09 -1.25
N THR A 268 -0.05 6.18 -1.98
CA THR A 268 0.85 7.33 -1.86
C THR A 268 0.10 8.65 -1.89
N GLY A 269 0.63 9.64 -1.17
CA GLY A 269 0.18 11.02 -1.23
C GLY A 269 1.20 11.91 -1.94
N ILE A 270 0.73 12.98 -2.54
CA ILE A 270 1.55 14.05 -3.07
C ILE A 270 1.53 15.23 -2.10
N ALA A 271 2.71 15.66 -1.66
CA ALA A 271 2.90 16.73 -0.68
C ALA A 271 3.76 17.86 -1.26
N ILE A 272 3.60 19.06 -0.73
CA ILE A 272 4.34 20.27 -1.15
C ILE A 272 5.30 20.65 -0.01
N SER A 273 6.59 20.75 -0.31
CA SER A 273 7.58 21.16 0.67
C SER A 273 7.50 22.66 0.98
N THR A 274 7.91 23.05 2.19
CA THR A 274 8.03 24.47 2.55
C THR A 274 9.09 25.23 1.73
N LYS A 275 9.94 24.52 0.98
CA LYS A 275 10.92 25.08 0.06
C LYS A 275 10.30 25.55 -1.26
N CYS A 276 9.10 25.08 -1.60
CA CYS A 276 8.45 25.42 -2.87
C CYS A 276 8.19 26.93 -2.95
N GLN A 277 8.72 27.55 -4.01
CA GLN A 277 8.58 29.01 -4.22
C GLN A 277 7.21 29.38 -4.84
N TRP A 278 6.48 28.41 -5.37
CA TRP A 278 5.18 28.59 -6.03
C TRP A 278 4.13 27.63 -5.44
N PRO A 279 3.84 27.74 -4.12
CA PRO A 279 2.99 26.75 -3.43
C PRO A 279 1.56 26.71 -3.95
N GLN A 280 1.00 27.85 -4.42
CA GLN A 280 -0.36 27.90 -4.96
C GLN A 280 -0.46 27.11 -6.28
N VAL A 281 0.47 27.33 -7.21
CA VAL A 281 0.51 26.58 -8.48
C VAL A 281 0.81 25.10 -8.26
N ALA A 282 1.67 24.79 -7.27
CA ALA A 282 1.92 23.41 -6.85
C ALA A 282 0.65 22.74 -6.32
N ALA A 283 -0.14 23.45 -5.50
CA ALA A 283 -1.41 22.97 -4.97
C ALA A 283 -2.47 22.76 -6.05
N GLU A 284 -2.56 23.65 -7.03
CA GLU A 284 -3.43 23.50 -8.21
C GLU A 284 -3.07 22.23 -9.01
N TYR A 285 -1.77 22.00 -9.25
CA TYR A 285 -1.32 20.75 -9.89
C TYR A 285 -1.67 19.53 -9.05
N CYS A 286 -1.42 19.55 -7.73
CA CYS A 286 -1.74 18.44 -6.84
C CYS A 286 -3.25 18.13 -6.82
N ALA A 287 -4.10 19.16 -6.75
CA ALA A 287 -5.55 18.99 -6.78
C ALA A 287 -6.02 18.43 -8.14
N TRP A 288 -5.48 18.95 -9.25
CA TRP A 288 -5.82 18.50 -10.59
C TRP A 288 -5.41 17.03 -10.82
N VAL A 289 -4.18 16.64 -10.44
CA VAL A 289 -3.68 15.28 -10.66
C VAL A 289 -4.40 14.25 -9.77
N CYS A 290 -4.92 14.66 -8.63
CA CYS A 290 -5.75 13.83 -7.74
C CYS A 290 -7.24 13.84 -8.11
N GLY A 291 -7.67 14.74 -8.99
CA GLY A 291 -9.06 14.87 -9.42
C GLY A 291 -9.51 13.74 -10.35
N GLY A 292 -10.81 13.43 -10.31
CA GLY A 292 -11.39 12.27 -10.98
C GLY A 292 -11.10 12.17 -12.48
N GLU A 293 -11.12 13.30 -13.21
CA GLU A 293 -10.88 13.31 -14.65
C GLU A 293 -9.43 12.90 -14.97
N CYS A 294 -8.44 13.50 -14.31
CA CYS A 294 -7.04 13.12 -14.50
C CYS A 294 -6.79 11.66 -14.08
N GLN A 295 -7.35 11.25 -12.94
CA GLN A 295 -7.17 9.92 -12.36
C GLN A 295 -7.73 8.80 -13.25
N ARG A 296 -8.89 8.98 -13.90
CA ARG A 296 -9.51 7.99 -14.78
C ARG A 296 -8.97 8.01 -16.21
N THR A 297 -8.20 9.02 -16.60
CA THR A 297 -7.63 9.18 -17.94
C THR A 297 -6.10 9.12 -17.92
N ILE A 298 -5.42 10.25 -18.03
CA ILE A 298 -3.97 10.33 -18.20
C ILE A 298 -3.18 9.62 -17.08
N TYR A 299 -3.62 9.76 -15.83
CA TYR A 299 -2.94 9.12 -14.71
C TYR A 299 -2.98 7.59 -14.82
N PHE A 300 -4.18 7.02 -15.01
CA PHE A 300 -4.35 5.58 -15.21
C PHE A 300 -3.66 5.10 -16.49
N ASP A 301 -3.84 5.80 -17.63
CA ASP A 301 -3.31 5.36 -18.92
C ASP A 301 -1.80 5.19 -18.94
N HIS A 302 -1.08 5.98 -18.15
CA HIS A 302 0.37 5.90 -17.99
C HIS A 302 0.84 5.06 -16.82
N GLY A 303 -0.02 4.18 -16.31
CA GLY A 303 0.33 3.14 -15.35
C GLY A 303 0.01 3.44 -13.89
N GLY A 304 -0.53 4.61 -13.57
CA GLY A 304 -0.96 4.97 -12.22
C GLY A 304 -2.03 4.04 -11.65
N GLN A 305 -2.14 4.01 -10.34
CA GLN A 305 -3.20 3.30 -9.61
C GLN A 305 -4.05 4.32 -8.84
N PRO A 306 -5.18 4.75 -9.42
CA PRO A 306 -5.96 5.88 -8.92
C PRO A 306 -6.34 5.82 -7.44
N GLY A 307 -6.27 6.98 -6.76
CA GLY A 307 -6.83 7.19 -5.43
C GLY A 307 -8.29 7.67 -5.42
N HIS A 308 -8.84 8.04 -6.57
CA HIS A 308 -10.16 8.64 -6.73
C HIS A 308 -11.21 7.62 -7.20
N SER A 309 -12.38 7.57 -6.53
CA SER A 309 -13.42 6.56 -6.76
C SER A 309 -14.01 6.59 -8.17
N GLN A 310 -14.09 7.75 -8.82
CA GLN A 310 -14.56 7.82 -10.21
C GLN A 310 -13.72 6.97 -11.17
N ALA A 311 -12.41 6.84 -10.93
CA ALA A 311 -11.56 5.94 -11.71
C ALA A 311 -11.80 4.47 -11.35
N TRP A 312 -12.09 4.15 -10.10
CA TRP A 312 -12.43 2.79 -9.66
C TRP A 312 -13.76 2.31 -10.22
N ASP A 313 -14.71 3.23 -10.42
CA ASP A 313 -16.04 2.94 -10.94
C ASP A 313 -16.09 3.00 -12.49
N ASP A 314 -15.06 3.54 -13.13
CA ASP A 314 -15.02 3.73 -14.58
C ASP A 314 -14.98 2.37 -15.33
N PRO A 315 -15.93 2.10 -16.24
CA PRO A 315 -16.00 0.82 -16.98
C PRO A 315 -14.75 0.58 -17.85
N ARG A 316 -14.17 1.63 -18.46
CA ARG A 316 -12.97 1.52 -19.30
C ARG A 316 -11.74 1.17 -18.47
N VAL A 317 -11.57 1.82 -17.31
CA VAL A 317 -10.48 1.54 -16.36
C VAL A 317 -10.56 0.08 -15.90
N ASN A 318 -11.74 -0.39 -15.53
CA ASN A 318 -11.96 -1.79 -15.14
C ASN A 318 -11.71 -2.76 -16.29
N GLN A 319 -12.22 -2.48 -17.48
CA GLN A 319 -11.99 -3.34 -18.66
C GLN A 319 -10.47 -3.47 -18.95
N LEU A 320 -9.72 -2.38 -18.94
CA LEU A 320 -8.29 -2.37 -19.24
C LEU A 320 -7.42 -3.02 -18.16
N SER A 321 -7.92 -3.09 -16.92
CA SER A 321 -7.25 -3.71 -15.77
C SER A 321 -7.83 -5.08 -15.38
N HIS A 322 -8.67 -5.70 -16.23
CA HIS A 322 -9.35 -6.96 -15.93
C HIS A 322 -10.07 -6.95 -14.58
N ASP A 323 -10.86 -5.89 -14.36
CA ASP A 323 -11.64 -5.66 -13.15
C ASP A 323 -10.81 -5.56 -11.85
N PHE A 324 -9.52 -5.18 -11.92
CA PHE A 324 -8.69 -4.99 -10.73
C PHE A 324 -9.40 -4.18 -9.66
N PHE A 325 -9.90 -3.00 -10.01
CA PHE A 325 -10.50 -2.06 -9.08
C PHE A 325 -11.82 -2.59 -8.49
N ARG A 326 -12.67 -3.17 -9.34
CA ARG A 326 -13.92 -3.79 -8.90
C ARG A 326 -13.70 -4.99 -7.98
N ASN A 327 -12.76 -5.87 -8.34
CA ASN A 327 -12.52 -7.12 -7.63
C ASN A 327 -11.75 -6.94 -6.31
N THR A 328 -11.19 -5.76 -6.04
CA THR A 328 -10.46 -5.45 -4.79
C THR A 328 -11.17 -4.37 -3.95
N ARG A 329 -12.37 -3.95 -4.38
CA ARG A 329 -13.10 -2.82 -3.80
C ARG A 329 -13.46 -3.04 -2.34
N GLN A 330 -13.98 -4.21 -1.99
CA GLN A 330 -14.42 -4.48 -0.62
C GLN A 330 -13.24 -4.43 0.36
N THR A 331 -12.08 -4.94 -0.06
CA THR A 331 -10.87 -4.94 0.75
C THR A 331 -10.42 -3.52 1.08
N ILE A 332 -10.34 -2.62 0.08
CA ILE A 332 -9.84 -1.27 0.31
C ILE A 332 -10.83 -0.38 1.05
N GLU A 333 -12.13 -0.53 0.80
CA GLU A 333 -13.16 0.26 1.52
C GLU A 333 -13.21 -0.05 3.02
N ARG A 334 -12.80 -1.26 3.40
CA ARG A 334 -12.77 -1.73 4.79
C ARG A 334 -11.35 -1.88 5.32
N ALA A 335 -10.41 -1.11 4.73
CA ALA A 335 -9.00 -1.19 5.08
C ALA A 335 -8.70 -0.61 6.46
N TYR A 336 -7.70 -1.20 7.12
CA TYR A 336 -7.15 -0.74 8.38
C TYR A 336 -6.20 0.45 8.15
N LEU A 337 -6.44 1.55 8.86
CA LEU A 337 -5.57 2.72 8.83
C LEU A 337 -4.46 2.59 9.87
N ARG A 338 -3.22 2.53 9.41
CA ARG A 338 -2.01 2.44 10.23
C ARG A 338 -1.87 3.62 11.20
N PRO A 339 -1.19 3.47 12.34
CA PRO A 339 -0.74 4.60 13.14
C PRO A 339 0.15 5.55 12.33
N ARG A 340 0.08 6.84 12.64
CA ARG A 340 0.74 7.92 11.88
C ARG A 340 1.50 8.89 12.77
N TYR A 341 1.63 8.60 14.07
CA TYR A 341 2.40 9.42 14.99
C TYR A 341 3.90 9.40 14.62
N ASN A 342 4.61 10.44 14.98
CA ASN A 342 6.05 10.49 14.80
C ASN A 342 6.72 9.39 15.64
N GLY A 343 7.42 8.47 14.99
CA GLY A 343 8.00 7.25 15.59
C GLY A 343 7.40 5.93 15.06
N TYR A 344 6.21 5.93 14.43
CA TYR A 344 5.60 4.70 13.91
C TYR A 344 6.47 4.01 12.84
N ILE A 345 7.18 4.76 12.03
CA ILE A 345 8.07 4.19 11.00
C ILE A 345 9.10 3.23 11.63
N ARG A 346 9.63 3.56 12.80
CA ARG A 346 10.52 2.67 13.55
C ARG A 346 9.82 1.36 13.92
N VAL A 347 8.59 1.43 14.42
CA VAL A 347 7.78 0.24 14.75
C VAL A 347 7.52 -0.60 13.51
N GLN A 348 7.23 0.02 12.38
CA GLN A 348 6.99 -0.69 11.12
C GLN A 348 8.22 -1.49 10.67
N TYR A 349 9.43 -0.94 10.73
CA TYR A 349 10.64 -1.62 10.27
C TYR A 349 11.20 -2.61 11.32
N GLU A 350 11.41 -2.17 12.55
CA GLU A 350 11.97 -3.01 13.60
C GLU A 350 10.97 -4.09 14.05
N GLY A 351 9.70 -3.72 14.26
CA GLY A 351 8.63 -4.67 14.60
C GLY A 351 8.38 -5.69 13.48
N GLY A 352 8.47 -5.25 12.23
CA GLY A 352 8.42 -6.15 11.07
C GLY A 352 9.55 -7.17 11.06
N ALA A 353 10.77 -6.76 11.39
CA ALA A 353 11.92 -7.66 11.51
C ALA A 353 11.75 -8.66 12.68
N MET A 354 11.15 -8.23 13.80
CA MET A 354 10.82 -9.12 14.93
C MET A 354 9.79 -10.18 14.53
N ILE A 355 8.71 -9.77 13.83
CA ILE A 355 7.67 -10.69 13.34
C ILE A 355 8.27 -11.68 12.33
N GLN A 356 9.03 -11.20 11.35
CA GLN A 356 9.69 -12.05 10.36
C GLN A 356 10.61 -13.08 11.04
N LYS A 357 11.43 -12.64 12.00
CA LYS A 357 12.31 -13.54 12.76
C LYS A 357 11.52 -14.59 13.53
N CYS A 358 10.48 -14.18 14.27
CA CYS A 358 9.63 -15.10 15.02
C CYS A 358 8.93 -16.11 14.11
N LEU A 359 8.51 -15.70 12.92
CA LEU A 359 7.90 -16.57 11.92
C LEU A 359 8.90 -17.61 11.39
N ARG A 360 10.09 -17.16 10.99
CA ARG A 360 11.13 -18.00 10.38
C ARG A 360 11.72 -19.01 11.38
N ASP A 361 11.97 -18.54 12.61
CA ASP A 361 12.69 -19.31 13.63
C ASP A 361 11.71 -20.10 14.54
N ASN A 362 10.39 -20.05 14.26
CA ASN A 362 9.32 -20.62 15.07
C ASN A 362 9.40 -20.16 16.55
N GLY A 363 9.67 -18.86 16.74
CA GLY A 363 9.94 -18.25 18.05
C GLY A 363 8.72 -18.17 18.98
N ASP A 364 8.95 -17.78 20.23
CA ASP A 364 7.91 -17.57 21.23
C ASP A 364 7.06 -16.34 20.88
N VAL A 365 5.75 -16.53 20.68
CA VAL A 365 4.82 -15.45 20.32
C VAL A 365 4.56 -14.51 21.50
N ASP A 366 4.56 -15.01 22.74
CA ASP A 366 4.37 -14.16 23.91
C ASP A 366 5.58 -13.23 24.14
N GLN A 367 6.78 -13.73 23.85
CA GLN A 367 7.98 -12.87 23.84
C GLN A 367 7.89 -11.84 22.73
N LEU A 368 7.49 -12.24 21.51
CA LEU A 368 7.27 -11.31 20.41
C LEU A 368 6.31 -10.18 20.79
N VAL A 369 5.19 -10.48 21.47
CA VAL A 369 4.22 -9.46 21.89
C VAL A 369 4.83 -8.50 22.91
N ARG A 370 5.62 -8.99 23.86
CA ARG A 370 6.35 -8.12 24.81
C ARG A 370 7.31 -7.18 24.08
N ASP A 371 8.13 -7.73 23.20
CA ASP A 371 9.14 -6.96 22.43
C ASP A 371 8.47 -5.89 21.54
N LEU A 372 7.36 -6.24 20.88
CA LEU A 372 6.59 -5.29 20.05
C LEU A 372 5.95 -4.17 20.90
N ASN A 373 5.43 -4.49 22.08
CA ASN A 373 4.85 -3.48 22.97
C ASN A 373 5.92 -2.56 23.55
N ASP A 374 7.09 -3.09 23.93
CA ASP A 374 8.22 -2.30 24.40
C ASP A 374 8.74 -1.36 23.30
N LEU A 375 8.87 -1.86 22.06
CA LEU A 375 9.23 -1.05 20.89
C LEU A 375 8.19 0.05 20.65
N TYR A 376 6.91 -0.27 20.71
CA TYR A 376 5.83 0.73 20.56
C TYR A 376 5.91 1.81 21.62
N GLN A 377 6.06 1.44 22.89
CA GLN A 377 6.19 2.41 23.99
C GLN A 377 7.42 3.31 23.82
N GLN A 378 8.57 2.75 23.46
CA GLN A 378 9.80 3.51 23.18
C GLN A 378 9.60 4.49 22.02
N SER A 379 8.84 4.11 21.00
CA SER A 379 8.59 4.94 19.82
C SER A 379 7.68 6.15 20.10
N LEU A 380 6.85 6.11 21.15
CA LEU A 380 5.97 7.22 21.55
C LEU A 380 6.75 8.42 22.13
N GLY A 381 8.00 8.20 22.53
CA GLY A 381 8.87 9.26 23.06
C GLY A 381 9.49 10.17 22.00
N GLY A 382 9.18 9.97 20.73
CA GLY A 382 9.82 10.64 19.59
C GLY A 382 11.28 10.18 19.41
N ASN A 383 11.84 10.39 18.23
CA ASN A 383 13.29 10.32 18.05
C ASN A 383 13.90 11.55 18.76
N LYS A 384 14.30 11.38 20.05
CA LYS A 384 15.17 12.35 20.72
C LYS A 384 16.60 12.20 20.22
#